data_b98c1d1aa581cd0c8b02e277b8855bb7
#
_entry.id   b98c1d1aa581cd0c8b02e277b8855bb7
#
_cell.length_a   1.000
_cell.length_b   1.000
_cell.length_c   1.000
_cell.angle_alpha   90.00
_cell.angle_beta   90.00
_cell.angle_gamma   90.00
#
_symmetry.space_group_name_H-M   'P 1'
#
loop_
_entity.id
_entity.type
_entity.pdbx_description
1 polymer ?
#
loop_
_entity_poly.entity_id
_entity_poly.type
_entity_poly.pdbx_seq_one_letter_code
_entity_poly.pdbx_strand_id
1 'polypeptide(L)'
;WESASRSMARLDGKVPYIISGGNHDYGYQKSENGRTKLPEYFPFERNSCWRDCLVADFPNRNGDISMENAAFEFHDKNWGDILVITTEFAPRPDVLDWARDLAGSEKFRGHKVIAMTHSYLKQRSAEYTKNTSYKITPQTSGKDFWDKFVSISPNVVLAVCGHTGKPGDFEDAVAYRVDKNTAGKNVHQMMFNVQISGGGWEGNGGDGWLRILEFMPDGKTVKVKTYSPLFGISPSTKHLAHRTGACDQFDMLIDF
;
A
#
# COMPACT_ATOMS: atom_id res chain seq x y z
N TRP A 1 3.29 -12.28 14.37
CA TRP A 1 3.24 -13.00 13.10
C TRP A 1 2.16 -14.08 13.08
N GLU A 2 2.09 -14.96 14.05
CA GLU A 2 1.10 -16.05 14.11
C GLU A 2 -0.35 -15.54 14.03
N SER A 3 -0.68 -14.47 14.75
CA SER A 3 -2.02 -13.87 14.73
C SER A 3 -2.36 -13.29 13.36
N ALA A 4 -1.43 -12.57 12.73
CA ALA A 4 -1.60 -12.05 11.38
C ALA A 4 -1.76 -13.19 10.37
N SER A 5 -0.87 -14.19 10.43
CA SER A 5 -0.93 -15.37 9.57
C SER A 5 -2.29 -16.09 9.70
N ARG A 6 -2.76 -16.34 10.92
CA ARG A 6 -4.06 -17.00 11.16
C ARG A 6 -5.25 -16.18 10.65
N SER A 7 -5.18 -14.85 10.77
CA SER A 7 -6.23 -13.97 10.26
C SER A 7 -6.28 -13.99 8.73
N MET A 8 -5.13 -13.89 8.07
CA MET A 8 -5.01 -13.89 6.62
C MET A 8 -5.31 -15.26 5.98
N ALA A 9 -5.13 -16.37 6.72
CA ALA A 9 -5.47 -17.70 6.25
C ALA A 9 -6.94 -17.85 5.80
N ARG A 10 -7.82 -16.97 6.24
CA ARG A 10 -9.22 -16.94 5.79
C ARG A 10 -9.39 -16.53 4.32
N LEU A 11 -8.39 -15.86 3.76
CA LEU A 11 -8.35 -15.37 2.39
C LEU A 11 -7.63 -16.34 1.46
N ASP A 12 -6.79 -17.24 1.99
CA ASP A 12 -6.00 -18.19 1.21
C ASP A 12 -6.91 -19.04 0.31
N GLY A 13 -6.58 -19.10 -0.97
CA GLY A 13 -7.34 -19.83 -2.00
C GLY A 13 -8.67 -19.18 -2.39
N LYS A 14 -9.00 -17.98 -1.90
CA LYS A 14 -10.25 -17.29 -2.20
C LYS A 14 -10.04 -15.99 -2.96
N VAL A 15 -9.09 -15.18 -2.49
CA VAL A 15 -8.73 -13.90 -3.10
C VAL A 15 -7.22 -13.69 -3.02
N PRO A 16 -6.60 -13.06 -4.01
CA PRO A 16 -5.24 -12.58 -3.87
C PRO A 16 -5.22 -11.41 -2.87
N TYR A 17 -4.18 -11.35 -2.05
CA TYR A 17 -3.88 -10.20 -1.21
C TYR A 17 -2.41 -9.85 -1.33
N ILE A 18 -2.06 -8.58 -1.15
CA ILE A 18 -0.70 -8.06 -1.27
C ILE A 18 -0.30 -7.47 0.07
N ILE A 19 0.91 -7.79 0.54
CA ILE A 19 1.42 -7.33 1.83
C ILE A 19 2.61 -6.39 1.59
N SER A 20 2.57 -5.21 2.20
CA SER A 20 3.74 -4.35 2.33
C SER A 20 4.28 -4.45 3.75
N GLY A 21 5.54 -4.83 3.92
CA GLY A 21 6.19 -4.90 5.22
C GLY A 21 6.34 -3.50 5.83
N GLY A 22 6.00 -3.37 7.12
CA GLY A 22 6.14 -2.12 7.88
C GLY A 22 7.40 -2.11 8.77
N ASN A 23 7.71 -0.94 9.33
CA ASN A 23 8.89 -0.78 10.18
C ASN A 23 8.94 -1.73 11.39
N HIS A 24 7.78 -2.07 11.97
CA HIS A 24 7.70 -3.02 13.09
C HIS A 24 7.89 -4.48 12.67
N ASP A 25 7.79 -4.79 11.38
CA ASP A 25 8.08 -6.13 10.86
C ASP A 25 9.59 -6.39 10.80
N TYR A 26 10.41 -5.34 10.73
CA TYR A 26 11.88 -5.40 10.75
C TYR A 26 12.48 -5.26 12.14
N GLY A 27 11.67 -5.12 13.18
CA GLY A 27 12.08 -5.00 14.57
C GLY A 27 11.10 -4.16 15.37
N TYR A 28 10.98 -4.47 16.65
CA TYR A 28 9.92 -3.92 17.49
C TYR A 28 9.97 -2.39 17.64
N GLN A 29 11.15 -1.81 17.72
CA GLN A 29 11.30 -0.37 18.01
C GLN A 29 11.73 0.46 16.79
N LYS A 30 12.84 0.09 16.16
CA LYS A 30 13.48 0.90 15.11
C LYS A 30 13.98 0.08 13.93
N SER A 31 13.27 -0.97 13.58
CA SER A 31 13.68 -1.92 12.52
C SER A 31 15.06 -2.54 12.80
N GLU A 32 15.37 -2.74 14.07
CA GLU A 32 16.68 -3.15 14.55
C GLU A 32 17.14 -4.52 14.08
N ASN A 33 16.23 -5.39 13.66
CA ASN A 33 16.55 -6.72 13.15
C ASN A 33 17.02 -6.69 11.70
N GLY A 34 16.69 -5.63 10.93
CA GLY A 34 17.03 -5.48 9.52
C GLY A 34 16.40 -6.50 8.58
N ARG A 35 15.56 -7.39 9.10
CA ARG A 35 14.86 -8.46 8.36
C ARG A 35 13.48 -8.71 8.91
N THR A 36 12.58 -9.23 8.07
CA THR A 36 11.24 -9.65 8.46
C THR A 36 11.13 -11.16 8.61
N LYS A 37 9.99 -11.61 9.12
CA LYS A 37 9.55 -13.02 9.04
C LYS A 37 8.51 -13.23 7.94
N LEU A 38 8.37 -12.29 7.01
CA LEU A 38 7.39 -12.37 5.95
C LEU A 38 7.56 -13.64 5.09
N PRO A 39 8.79 -14.04 4.67
CA PRO A 39 8.98 -15.27 3.91
C PRO A 39 8.57 -16.53 4.67
N GLU A 40 8.70 -16.53 6.01
CA GLU A 40 8.36 -17.67 6.87
C GLU A 40 6.84 -17.84 7.01
N TYR A 41 6.09 -16.73 7.18
CA TYR A 41 4.65 -16.77 7.45
C TYR A 41 3.77 -16.60 6.21
N PHE A 42 4.30 -16.02 5.15
CA PHE A 42 3.61 -15.72 3.89
C PHE A 42 4.43 -16.14 2.67
N PRO A 43 4.88 -17.40 2.59
CA PRO A 43 5.54 -17.90 1.39
C PRO A 43 4.55 -17.87 0.21
N PHE A 44 5.05 -17.71 -1.01
CA PHE A 44 4.20 -17.58 -2.21
C PHE A 44 3.30 -18.79 -2.44
N GLU A 45 3.68 -19.97 -1.98
CA GLU A 45 2.91 -21.20 -2.10
C GLU A 45 1.67 -21.23 -1.21
N ARG A 46 1.63 -20.37 -0.18
CA ARG A 46 0.56 -20.33 0.80
C ARG A 46 -0.81 -20.03 0.20
N ASN A 47 -0.88 -19.00 -0.64
CA ASN A 47 -2.13 -18.60 -1.30
C ASN A 47 -2.12 -19.00 -2.78
N SER A 48 -2.92 -19.98 -3.16
CA SER A 48 -2.98 -20.44 -4.55
C SER A 48 -3.40 -19.34 -5.55
N CYS A 49 -4.11 -18.30 -5.09
CA CYS A 49 -4.49 -17.16 -5.92
C CYS A 49 -3.28 -16.32 -6.37
N TRP A 50 -2.14 -16.37 -5.67
CA TRP A 50 -0.92 -15.67 -6.09
C TRP A 50 -0.29 -16.30 -7.33
N ARG A 51 -0.48 -17.60 -7.53
CA ARG A 51 0.09 -18.33 -8.68
C ARG A 51 -0.30 -17.71 -10.02
N ASP A 52 -1.51 -17.16 -10.08
CA ASP A 52 -2.07 -16.64 -11.33
C ASP A 52 -1.80 -15.14 -11.52
N CYS A 53 -1.37 -14.42 -10.49
CA CYS A 53 -1.18 -12.98 -10.55
C CYS A 53 0.24 -12.50 -10.20
N LEU A 54 1.06 -13.26 -9.49
CA LEU A 54 2.45 -12.91 -9.22
C LEU A 54 3.27 -13.00 -10.53
N VAL A 55 3.86 -11.88 -10.95
CA VAL A 55 4.55 -11.80 -12.26
C VAL A 55 6.01 -11.41 -12.17
N ALA A 56 6.45 -10.85 -11.05
CA ALA A 56 7.85 -10.52 -10.80
C ALA A 56 8.11 -10.39 -9.29
N ASP A 57 9.35 -10.58 -8.91
CA ASP A 57 9.87 -10.39 -7.56
C ASP A 57 11.29 -9.84 -7.60
N PHE A 58 11.76 -9.35 -6.46
CA PHE A 58 13.13 -8.90 -6.28
C PHE A 58 13.61 -9.26 -4.86
N PRO A 59 14.85 -9.73 -4.71
CA PRO A 59 15.35 -10.18 -3.41
C PRO A 59 15.18 -9.13 -2.31
N ASN A 60 14.73 -9.55 -1.15
CA ASN A 60 14.68 -8.71 0.03
C ASN A 60 16.10 -8.42 0.58
N ARG A 61 16.20 -7.76 1.73
CA ARG A 61 17.48 -7.36 2.35
C ARG A 61 18.37 -8.53 2.74
N ASN A 62 17.82 -9.75 2.84
CA ASN A 62 18.57 -10.98 3.15
C ASN A 62 18.92 -11.78 1.90
N GLY A 63 18.47 -11.35 0.73
CA GLY A 63 18.59 -12.10 -0.52
C GLY A 63 17.48 -13.12 -0.74
N ASP A 64 16.45 -13.15 0.12
CA ASP A 64 15.30 -14.06 -0.03
C ASP A 64 14.28 -13.49 -1.02
N ILE A 65 13.65 -14.35 -1.79
CA ILE A 65 12.49 -14.01 -2.60
C ILE A 65 11.25 -14.02 -1.71
N SER A 66 10.53 -12.91 -1.68
CA SER A 66 9.35 -12.75 -0.82
C SER A 66 8.41 -11.66 -1.32
N MET A 67 7.25 -11.53 -0.68
CA MET A 67 6.30 -10.45 -0.96
C MET A 67 6.80 -9.05 -0.64
N GLU A 68 7.94 -8.91 0.04
CA GLU A 68 8.47 -7.59 0.39
C GLU A 68 8.72 -6.74 -0.85
N ASN A 69 9.23 -7.37 -1.92
CA ASN A 69 9.46 -6.74 -3.22
C ASN A 69 8.84 -7.63 -4.29
N ALA A 70 7.60 -7.39 -4.66
CA ALA A 70 6.87 -8.24 -5.59
C ALA A 70 5.93 -7.43 -6.48
N ALA A 71 5.55 -7.98 -7.62
CA ALA A 71 4.61 -7.39 -8.55
C ALA A 71 3.53 -8.37 -8.95
N PHE A 72 2.30 -7.86 -9.00
CA PHE A 72 1.10 -8.64 -9.27
C PHE A 72 0.32 -8.03 -10.42
N GLU A 73 -0.04 -8.85 -11.39
CA GLU A 73 -0.77 -8.46 -12.59
C GLU A 73 -2.24 -8.88 -12.48
N PHE A 74 -3.12 -7.96 -12.79
CA PHE A 74 -4.57 -8.19 -12.83
C PHE A 74 -5.12 -7.69 -14.15
N HIS A 75 -6.16 -8.34 -14.64
CA HIS A 75 -6.86 -7.92 -15.84
C HIS A 75 -8.34 -7.67 -15.53
N ASP A 76 -8.85 -6.51 -15.92
CA ASP A 76 -10.27 -6.18 -15.86
C ASP A 76 -10.77 -5.67 -17.22
N LYS A 77 -11.96 -6.11 -17.62
CA LYS A 77 -12.52 -5.78 -18.94
C LYS A 77 -12.72 -4.27 -19.19
N ASN A 78 -12.90 -3.49 -18.13
CA ASN A 78 -13.14 -2.04 -18.24
C ASN A 78 -11.86 -1.24 -17.97
N TRP A 79 -10.97 -1.78 -17.12
CA TRP A 79 -9.75 -1.10 -16.67
C TRP A 79 -8.50 -1.54 -17.44
N GLY A 80 -8.58 -2.65 -18.19
CA GLY A 80 -7.44 -3.26 -18.87
C GLY A 80 -6.47 -3.90 -17.87
N ASP A 81 -5.19 -3.83 -18.19
CA ASP A 81 -4.14 -4.46 -17.40
C ASP A 81 -3.66 -3.54 -16.28
N ILE A 82 -3.60 -4.08 -15.07
CA ILE A 82 -3.18 -3.38 -13.86
C ILE A 82 -1.99 -4.14 -13.25
N LEU A 83 -0.93 -3.42 -12.95
CA LEU A 83 0.24 -3.94 -12.26
C LEU A 83 0.34 -3.31 -10.87
N VAL A 84 0.31 -4.11 -9.82
CA VAL A 84 0.56 -3.65 -8.46
C VAL A 84 1.98 -4.01 -8.06
N ILE A 85 2.80 -3.01 -7.75
CA ILE A 85 4.19 -3.19 -7.31
C ILE A 85 4.28 -2.84 -5.83
N THR A 86 4.66 -3.78 -4.99
CA THR A 86 4.95 -3.55 -3.57
C THR A 86 6.46 -3.53 -3.33
N THR A 87 6.88 -2.70 -2.39
CA THR A 87 8.29 -2.59 -1.98
C THR A 87 8.45 -2.77 -0.49
N GLU A 88 9.61 -3.23 -0.07
CA GLU A 88 10.04 -3.32 1.33
C GLU A 88 9.94 -1.98 2.05
N PHE A 89 9.91 -1.99 3.38
CA PHE A 89 9.96 -0.77 4.19
C PHE A 89 11.25 0.01 3.94
N ALA A 90 11.13 1.33 3.71
CA ALA A 90 12.25 2.20 3.39
C ALA A 90 13.14 1.59 2.29
N PRO A 91 12.60 1.36 1.08
CA PRO A 91 13.20 0.51 0.08
C PRO A 91 14.64 0.92 -0.24
N ARG A 92 15.47 -0.06 -0.57
CA ARG A 92 16.84 0.19 -1.05
C ARG A 92 16.81 0.89 -2.42
N PRO A 93 17.87 1.61 -2.80
CA PRO A 93 17.94 2.24 -4.12
C PRO A 93 17.74 1.27 -5.29
N ASP A 94 18.32 0.07 -5.22
CA ASP A 94 18.19 -0.98 -6.23
C ASP A 94 16.77 -1.54 -6.36
N VAL A 95 15.99 -1.54 -5.26
CA VAL A 95 14.55 -1.87 -5.29
C VAL A 95 13.75 -0.82 -6.05
N LEU A 96 14.08 0.47 -5.89
CA LEU A 96 13.45 1.54 -6.67
C LEU A 96 13.80 1.45 -8.15
N ASP A 97 15.05 1.13 -8.46
CA ASP A 97 15.51 0.92 -9.83
C ASP A 97 14.77 -0.27 -10.46
N TRP A 98 14.69 -1.41 -9.75
CA TRP A 98 13.92 -2.57 -10.18
C TRP A 98 12.44 -2.22 -10.44
N ALA A 99 11.78 -1.53 -9.51
CA ALA A 99 10.36 -1.18 -9.64
C ALA A 99 10.12 -0.26 -10.85
N ARG A 100 10.99 0.73 -11.07
CA ARG A 100 10.97 1.62 -12.24
C ARG A 100 11.17 0.85 -13.54
N ASP A 101 12.20 0.03 -13.61
CA ASP A 101 12.57 -0.72 -14.81
C ASP A 101 11.50 -1.76 -15.15
N LEU A 102 10.90 -2.39 -14.15
CA LEU A 102 9.76 -3.28 -14.33
C LEU A 102 8.56 -2.55 -14.92
N ALA A 103 8.16 -1.41 -14.30
CA ALA A 103 7.02 -0.60 -14.77
C ALA A 103 7.23 -0.10 -16.21
N GLY A 104 8.46 0.26 -16.57
CA GLY A 104 8.84 0.75 -17.90
C GLY A 104 9.14 -0.34 -18.92
N SER A 105 9.18 -1.61 -18.54
CA SER A 105 9.52 -2.72 -19.42
C SER A 105 8.53 -2.86 -20.59
N GLU A 106 8.95 -3.49 -21.67
CA GLU A 106 8.11 -3.71 -22.84
C GLU A 106 6.78 -4.41 -22.48
N LYS A 107 6.83 -5.37 -21.56
CA LYS A 107 5.66 -6.09 -21.08
C LYS A 107 4.68 -5.18 -20.33
N PHE A 108 5.17 -4.31 -19.43
CA PHE A 108 4.32 -3.61 -18.47
C PHE A 108 4.11 -2.11 -18.74
N ARG A 109 4.80 -1.50 -19.73
CA ARG A 109 4.66 -0.07 -20.04
C ARG A 109 3.24 0.37 -20.43
N GLY A 110 2.39 -0.57 -20.85
CA GLY A 110 0.96 -0.34 -21.16
C GLY A 110 0.00 -0.58 -20.00
N HIS A 111 0.50 -1.04 -18.84
CA HIS A 111 -0.33 -1.30 -17.66
C HIS A 111 -0.53 -0.03 -16.83
N LYS A 112 -1.67 0.07 -16.15
CA LYS A 112 -1.87 1.03 -15.06
C LYS A 112 -1.15 0.52 -13.82
N VAL A 113 -0.14 1.25 -13.35
CA VAL A 113 0.68 0.81 -12.22
C VAL A 113 0.16 1.43 -10.92
N ILE A 114 -0.04 0.57 -9.93
CA ILE A 114 -0.30 0.94 -8.53
C ILE A 114 0.96 0.65 -7.73
N ALA A 115 1.62 1.69 -7.21
CA ALA A 115 2.80 1.57 -6.38
C ALA A 115 2.39 1.49 -4.90
N MET A 116 2.89 0.50 -4.17
CA MET A 116 2.60 0.30 -2.76
C MET A 116 3.88 0.24 -1.94
N THR A 117 3.94 1.03 -0.87
CA THR A 117 5.02 1.01 0.11
C THR A 117 4.50 1.39 1.49
N HIS A 118 5.25 1.09 2.55
CA HIS A 118 4.78 1.38 3.91
C HIS A 118 4.85 2.87 4.26
N SER A 119 5.97 3.55 3.98
CA SER A 119 6.20 4.95 4.39
C SER A 119 6.48 5.84 3.17
N TYR A 120 5.55 6.74 2.85
CA TYR A 120 5.65 7.60 1.67
C TYR A 120 5.17 9.03 1.94
N LEU A 121 3.93 9.19 2.40
CA LEU A 121 3.35 10.49 2.73
C LEU A 121 3.22 10.66 4.25
N LYS A 122 3.30 11.90 4.70
CA LYS A 122 2.91 12.30 6.06
C LYS A 122 1.40 12.51 6.13
N GLN A 123 0.83 12.15 7.27
CA GLN A 123 -0.57 12.41 7.57
C GLN A 123 -0.91 13.90 7.46
N ARG A 124 -2.16 14.22 7.16
CA ARG A 124 -2.75 15.56 7.02
C ARG A 124 -2.03 16.46 5.99
N SER A 125 -0.74 16.69 6.13
CA SER A 125 0.02 17.59 5.25
C SER A 125 0.25 17.03 3.85
N ALA A 126 0.19 15.71 3.69
CA ALA A 126 0.52 14.99 2.46
C ALA A 126 1.94 15.31 1.91
N GLU A 127 2.85 15.80 2.75
CA GLU A 127 4.25 15.97 2.38
C GLU A 127 4.93 14.59 2.23
N TYR A 128 5.90 14.49 1.36
CA TYR A 128 6.74 13.30 1.28
C TYR A 128 7.55 13.13 2.57
N THR A 129 7.61 11.88 3.07
CA THR A 129 8.50 11.57 4.19
C THR A 129 9.94 11.80 3.75
N LYS A 130 10.75 12.34 4.67
CA LYS A 130 12.20 12.52 4.50
C LYS A 130 12.92 11.33 5.11
N ASN A 131 14.19 11.47 5.41
CA ASN A 131 15.00 10.42 6.02
C ASN A 131 14.31 9.83 7.25
N THR A 132 14.40 8.51 7.39
CA THR A 132 13.87 7.82 8.55
C THR A 132 14.90 7.77 9.68
N SER A 133 14.43 7.69 10.93
CA SER A 133 15.29 7.46 12.10
C SER A 133 15.50 5.97 12.39
N TYR A 134 14.99 5.09 11.52
CA TYR A 134 15.07 3.64 11.69
C TYR A 134 16.47 3.11 11.37
N LYS A 135 16.88 2.08 12.10
CA LYS A 135 18.20 1.43 11.96
C LYS A 135 18.20 0.42 10.82
N ILE A 136 17.82 0.85 9.63
CA ILE A 136 17.80 0.00 8.45
C ILE A 136 18.56 0.69 7.32
N THR A 137 19.56 0.05 6.76
CA THR A 137 20.42 0.62 5.72
C THR A 137 20.81 -0.44 4.69
N PRO A 138 21.01 -0.05 3.40
CA PRO A 138 20.68 1.22 2.81
C PRO A 138 19.17 1.47 2.81
N GLN A 139 18.74 2.74 2.76
CA GLN A 139 17.33 3.11 2.77
C GLN A 139 17.08 4.33 1.88
N THR A 140 15.85 4.46 1.39
CA THR A 140 15.35 5.66 0.71
C THR A 140 14.17 6.25 1.48
N SER A 141 13.90 7.52 1.22
CA SER A 141 12.77 8.25 1.80
C SER A 141 11.53 8.18 0.90
N GLY A 142 10.38 8.66 1.40
CA GLY A 142 9.20 8.85 0.55
C GLY A 142 9.44 9.85 -0.59
N LYS A 143 10.32 10.84 -0.37
CA LYS A 143 10.73 11.75 -1.44
C LYS A 143 11.55 11.04 -2.52
N ASP A 144 12.46 10.14 -2.14
CA ASP A 144 13.20 9.33 -3.10
C ASP A 144 12.28 8.37 -3.86
N PHE A 145 11.28 7.78 -3.20
CA PHE A 145 10.28 6.93 -3.83
C PHE A 145 9.51 7.69 -4.94
N TRP A 146 9.13 8.95 -4.65
CA TRP A 146 8.54 9.82 -5.66
C TRP A 146 9.52 10.13 -6.80
N ASP A 147 10.72 10.64 -6.48
CA ASP A 147 11.66 11.17 -7.48
C ASP A 147 12.27 10.09 -8.37
N LYS A 148 12.55 8.90 -7.81
CA LYS A 148 13.32 7.85 -8.48
C LYS A 148 12.46 6.73 -9.07
N PHE A 149 11.17 6.69 -8.71
CA PHE A 149 10.24 5.68 -9.22
C PHE A 149 8.94 6.30 -9.72
N VAL A 150 8.10 6.84 -8.82
CA VAL A 150 6.71 7.18 -9.14
C VAL A 150 6.62 8.30 -10.18
N SER A 151 7.37 9.40 -10.00
CA SER A 151 7.27 10.58 -10.89
C SER A 151 7.85 10.36 -12.26
N ILE A 152 8.80 9.44 -12.40
CA ILE A 152 9.50 9.18 -13.68
C ILE A 152 8.94 7.96 -14.43
N SER A 153 7.97 7.25 -13.84
CA SER A 153 7.25 6.13 -14.48
C SER A 153 5.92 6.64 -15.04
N PRO A 154 5.78 6.80 -16.35
CA PRO A 154 4.63 7.48 -16.96
C PRO A 154 3.30 6.73 -16.83
N ASN A 155 3.34 5.47 -16.42
CA ASN A 155 2.20 4.58 -16.24
C ASN A 155 1.83 4.35 -14.77
N VAL A 156 2.53 4.93 -13.80
CA VAL A 156 2.08 4.94 -12.41
C VAL A 156 0.91 5.92 -12.26
N VAL A 157 -0.24 5.41 -11.85
CA VAL A 157 -1.48 6.17 -11.70
C VAL A 157 -1.91 6.37 -10.25
N LEU A 158 -1.46 5.47 -9.37
CA LEU A 158 -1.79 5.50 -7.94
C LEU A 158 -0.58 5.06 -7.11
N ALA A 159 -0.32 5.78 -6.01
CA ALA A 159 0.62 5.35 -4.98
C ALA A 159 -0.10 5.28 -3.63
N VAL A 160 0.06 4.18 -2.88
CA VAL A 160 -0.60 3.97 -1.59
C VAL A 160 0.41 3.65 -0.50
N CYS A 161 0.16 4.18 0.70
CA CYS A 161 1.02 3.95 1.86
C CYS A 161 0.24 4.03 3.18
N GLY A 162 0.94 3.75 4.29
CA GLY A 162 0.47 3.89 5.66
C GLY A 162 1.47 4.65 6.53
N HIS A 163 1.90 4.03 7.63
CA HIS A 163 2.99 4.39 8.55
C HIS A 163 2.72 5.59 9.45
N THR A 164 2.50 6.79 8.90
CA THR A 164 2.39 8.01 9.70
C THR A 164 0.96 8.19 10.22
N GLY A 165 0.83 8.75 11.43
CA GLY A 165 -0.44 9.03 12.07
C GLY A 165 -0.20 9.69 13.42
N LYS A 166 -1.21 10.38 13.94
CA LYS A 166 -1.20 10.96 15.28
C LYS A 166 -2.51 10.65 15.99
N PRO A 167 -2.52 10.54 17.33
CA PRO A 167 -3.76 10.58 18.10
C PRO A 167 -4.49 11.91 17.83
N GLY A 168 -5.80 11.86 17.68
CA GLY A 168 -6.62 13.04 17.43
C GLY A 168 -7.74 12.76 16.44
N ASP A 169 -8.01 13.72 15.59
CA ASP A 169 -9.02 13.60 14.55
C ASP A 169 -8.63 12.56 13.50
N PHE A 170 -9.63 11.98 12.84
CA PHE A 170 -9.40 11.00 11.78
C PHE A 170 -8.52 11.55 10.64
N GLU A 171 -8.58 12.86 10.38
CA GLU A 171 -7.73 13.53 9.42
C GLU A 171 -6.22 13.44 9.75
N ASP A 172 -5.87 13.19 11.01
CA ASP A 172 -4.49 12.94 11.44
C ASP A 172 -4.01 11.50 11.15
N ALA A 173 -4.87 10.70 10.53
CA ALA A 173 -4.60 9.32 10.13
C ALA A 173 -4.65 9.11 8.61
N VAL A 174 -4.88 10.18 7.83
CA VAL A 174 -5.03 10.10 6.37
C VAL A 174 -4.30 11.22 5.67
N ALA A 175 -3.99 11.01 4.39
CA ALA A 175 -3.54 12.07 3.48
C ALA A 175 -3.89 11.68 2.04
N TYR A 176 -4.12 12.71 1.21
CA TYR A 176 -4.34 12.55 -0.22
C TYR A 176 -3.78 13.75 -0.97
N ARG A 177 -3.13 13.48 -2.09
CA ARG A 177 -2.63 14.50 -3.01
C ARG A 177 -2.59 13.98 -4.45
N VAL A 178 -2.52 14.91 -5.39
CA VAL A 178 -2.32 14.60 -6.81
C VAL A 178 -1.18 15.46 -7.32
N ASP A 179 -0.19 14.83 -7.93
CA ASP A 179 0.91 15.53 -8.62
C ASP A 179 1.06 14.99 -10.03
N LYS A 180 1.65 15.80 -10.89
CA LYS A 180 1.98 15.38 -12.25
C LYS A 180 3.32 14.65 -12.28
N ASN A 181 3.35 13.51 -12.96
CA ASN A 181 4.59 12.84 -13.29
C ASN A 181 5.35 13.57 -14.43
N THR A 182 6.52 13.10 -14.79
CA THR A 182 7.35 13.70 -15.86
C THR A 182 6.70 13.66 -17.26
N ALA A 183 5.70 12.79 -17.45
CA ALA A 183 4.89 12.74 -18.66
C ALA A 183 3.67 13.69 -18.63
N GLY A 184 3.50 14.47 -17.55
CA GLY A 184 2.39 15.41 -17.37
C GLY A 184 1.07 14.76 -16.94
N LYS A 185 1.05 13.45 -16.66
CA LYS A 185 -0.13 12.72 -16.18
C LYS A 185 -0.29 12.85 -14.67
N ASN A 186 -1.53 12.84 -14.21
CA ASN A 186 -1.83 12.87 -12.78
C ASN A 186 -1.49 11.53 -12.11
N VAL A 187 -0.84 11.60 -10.96
CA VAL A 187 -0.62 10.47 -10.06
C VAL A 187 -1.38 10.75 -8.78
N HIS A 188 -2.33 9.90 -8.46
CA HIS A 188 -3.05 9.94 -7.20
C HIS A 188 -2.20 9.29 -6.10
N GLN A 189 -2.14 9.91 -4.92
CA GLN A 189 -1.27 9.45 -3.86
C GLN A 189 -2.05 9.48 -2.55
N MET A 190 -2.13 8.34 -1.88
CA MET A 190 -2.98 8.16 -0.71
C MET A 190 -2.22 7.53 0.45
N MET A 191 -2.37 8.11 1.63
CA MET A 191 -1.93 7.54 2.89
C MET A 191 -3.15 7.24 3.76
N PHE A 192 -3.17 6.05 4.36
CA PHE A 192 -4.21 5.63 5.29
C PHE A 192 -3.59 4.82 6.44
N ASN A 193 -3.62 5.37 7.65
CA ASN A 193 -3.09 4.70 8.84
C ASN A 193 -3.89 5.08 10.10
N VAL A 194 -4.92 4.34 10.38
CA VAL A 194 -5.85 4.59 11.49
C VAL A 194 -5.53 3.81 12.76
N GLN A 195 -4.38 3.15 12.84
CA GLN A 195 -4.03 2.25 13.94
C GLN A 195 -4.08 2.90 15.35
N ILE A 196 -3.94 4.22 15.43
CA ILE A 196 -4.00 4.96 16.70
C ILE A 196 -5.37 5.60 16.97
N SER A 197 -6.33 5.48 16.06
CA SER A 197 -7.72 5.83 16.30
C SER A 197 -8.39 4.81 17.22
N GLY A 198 -9.50 5.18 17.89
CA GLY A 198 -10.22 4.26 18.77
C GLY A 198 -9.45 3.84 20.03
N GLY A 199 -8.56 4.71 20.54
CA GLY A 199 -7.74 4.45 21.73
C GLY A 199 -6.37 3.85 21.44
N GLY A 200 -5.99 3.70 20.18
CA GLY A 200 -4.67 3.22 19.78
C GLY A 200 -4.33 1.84 20.35
N TRP A 201 -3.14 1.71 20.94
CA TRP A 201 -2.66 0.45 21.53
C TRP A 201 -3.45 -0.01 22.75
N GLU A 202 -4.09 0.92 23.46
CA GLU A 202 -4.92 0.65 24.64
C GLU A 202 -6.40 0.44 24.30
N GLY A 203 -6.78 0.64 23.04
CA GLY A 203 -8.13 0.50 22.52
C GLY A 203 -8.27 -0.57 21.44
N ASN A 204 -9.07 -0.28 20.42
CA ASN A 204 -9.42 -1.23 19.36
C ASN A 204 -8.42 -1.26 18.20
N GLY A 205 -7.29 -0.55 18.28
CA GLY A 205 -6.28 -0.55 17.23
C GLY A 205 -6.80 -0.04 15.89
N GLY A 206 -7.54 1.10 15.88
CA GLY A 206 -8.06 1.71 14.65
C GLY A 206 -9.50 1.33 14.33
N ASP A 207 -10.26 0.77 15.27
CA ASP A 207 -11.70 0.45 15.14
C ASP A 207 -12.05 -0.33 13.86
N GLY A 208 -11.08 -1.05 13.31
CA GLY A 208 -11.23 -1.85 12.10
C GLY A 208 -11.49 -1.02 10.83
N TRP A 209 -11.21 0.29 10.83
CA TRP A 209 -11.36 1.12 9.63
C TRP A 209 -10.45 0.67 8.51
N LEU A 210 -10.99 0.63 7.30
CA LEU A 210 -10.29 0.32 6.06
C LEU A 210 -10.75 1.24 4.91
N ARG A 211 -9.91 1.35 3.88
CA ARG A 211 -10.25 1.99 2.60
C ARG A 211 -10.74 0.94 1.61
N ILE A 212 -11.85 1.25 0.95
CA ILE A 212 -12.35 0.51 -0.21
C ILE A 212 -12.10 1.40 -1.43
N LEU A 213 -11.39 0.87 -2.40
CA LEU A 213 -11.19 1.48 -3.71
C LEU A 213 -12.06 0.72 -4.72
N GLU A 214 -13.19 1.30 -5.08
CA GLU A 214 -14.14 0.71 -6.02
C GLU A 214 -13.85 1.22 -7.43
N PHE A 215 -13.29 0.36 -8.26
CA PHE A 215 -13.00 0.64 -9.65
C PHE A 215 -14.29 0.55 -10.47
N MET A 216 -14.77 1.71 -10.96
CA MET A 216 -16.08 1.79 -11.63
C MET A 216 -16.03 1.24 -13.07
N PRO A 217 -17.17 0.77 -13.61
CA PRO A 217 -17.23 0.20 -14.97
C PRO A 217 -16.92 1.18 -16.09
N ASP A 218 -16.80 2.47 -15.81
CA ASP A 218 -16.42 3.49 -16.80
C ASP A 218 -14.91 3.47 -17.16
N GLY A 219 -14.12 2.64 -16.45
CA GLY A 219 -12.70 2.46 -16.70
C GLY A 219 -11.81 3.64 -16.30
N LYS A 220 -12.34 4.63 -15.58
CA LYS A 220 -11.63 5.86 -15.19
C LYS A 220 -11.94 6.37 -13.79
N THR A 221 -13.09 6.07 -13.22
CA THR A 221 -13.49 6.53 -11.89
C THR A 221 -13.19 5.48 -10.83
N VAL A 222 -12.43 5.84 -9.81
CA VAL A 222 -12.25 5.03 -8.60
C VAL A 222 -12.93 5.73 -7.45
N LYS A 223 -13.96 5.11 -6.88
CA LYS A 223 -14.63 5.61 -5.68
C LYS A 223 -13.88 5.17 -4.43
N VAL A 224 -13.47 6.16 -3.64
CA VAL A 224 -12.86 5.93 -2.33
C VAL A 224 -13.93 5.94 -1.27
N LYS A 225 -13.99 4.90 -0.44
CA LYS A 225 -14.92 4.78 0.69
C LYS A 225 -14.15 4.38 1.94
N THR A 226 -14.62 4.84 3.10
CA THR A 226 -14.07 4.44 4.40
C THR A 226 -15.13 3.67 5.17
N TYR A 227 -14.80 2.43 5.56
CA TYR A 227 -15.70 1.48 6.17
C TYR A 227 -15.04 0.76 7.34
N SER A 228 -15.80 0.52 8.40
CA SER A 228 -15.39 -0.34 9.52
C SER A 228 -16.28 -1.59 9.58
N PRO A 229 -15.75 -2.78 9.26
CA PRO A 229 -16.47 -4.03 9.48
C PRO A 229 -16.75 -4.29 10.97
N LEU A 230 -15.90 -3.78 11.87
CA LEU A 230 -16.14 -3.90 13.31
C LEU A 230 -17.47 -3.26 13.71
N PHE A 231 -17.72 -2.02 13.28
CA PHE A 231 -19.01 -1.38 13.51
C PHE A 231 -20.15 -2.01 12.69
N GLY A 232 -19.84 -2.50 11.50
CA GLY A 232 -20.81 -3.09 10.57
C GLY A 232 -21.43 -4.40 11.02
N ILE A 233 -20.76 -5.17 11.89
CA ILE A 233 -21.21 -6.48 12.37
C ILE A 233 -22.40 -6.34 13.32
N SER A 234 -22.41 -5.33 14.20
CA SER A 234 -23.41 -5.19 15.23
C SER A 234 -24.58 -4.29 14.81
N PRO A 235 -25.84 -4.71 15.00
CA PRO A 235 -26.99 -3.86 14.72
C PRO A 235 -26.96 -2.51 15.44
N SER A 236 -26.41 -2.47 16.65
CA SER A 236 -26.33 -1.25 17.48
C SER A 236 -25.30 -0.23 16.96
N THR A 237 -24.25 -0.68 16.25
CA THR A 237 -23.17 0.19 15.75
C THR A 237 -23.15 0.32 14.23
N LYS A 238 -23.98 -0.42 13.51
CA LYS A 238 -23.99 -0.47 12.04
C LYS A 238 -24.12 0.92 11.40
N HIS A 239 -24.87 1.83 12.03
CA HIS A 239 -25.03 3.20 11.55
C HIS A 239 -23.73 4.03 11.60
N LEU A 240 -22.71 3.58 12.35
CA LEU A 240 -21.40 4.20 12.48
C LEU A 240 -20.36 3.60 11.51
N ALA A 241 -20.73 2.56 10.76
CA ALA A 241 -19.78 1.78 9.97
C ALA A 241 -19.22 2.50 8.72
N HIS A 242 -19.81 3.61 8.32
CA HIS A 242 -19.38 4.40 7.16
C HIS A 242 -19.00 5.81 7.58
N ARG A 243 -17.88 6.30 7.07
CA ARG A 243 -17.48 7.69 7.17
C ARG A 243 -17.70 8.37 5.82
N THR A 244 -18.28 9.59 5.86
CA THR A 244 -18.68 10.33 4.66
C THR A 244 -18.08 11.74 4.57
N GLY A 245 -17.10 12.06 5.42
CA GLY A 245 -16.36 13.31 5.34
C GLY A 245 -15.57 13.42 4.04
N ALA A 246 -15.12 14.62 3.69
CA ALA A 246 -14.40 14.88 2.45
C ALA A 246 -13.09 14.08 2.32
N CYS A 247 -12.42 13.76 3.43
CA CYS A 247 -11.23 12.91 3.44
C CYS A 247 -11.55 11.40 3.47
N ASP A 248 -12.83 11.05 3.65
CA ASP A 248 -13.28 9.68 3.86
C ASP A 248 -13.96 9.08 2.63
N GLN A 249 -14.68 9.92 1.88
CA GLN A 249 -15.42 9.50 0.68
C GLN A 249 -15.24 10.54 -0.44
N PHE A 250 -14.63 10.11 -1.55
CA PHE A 250 -14.40 10.95 -2.71
C PHE A 250 -14.14 10.10 -3.97
N ASP A 251 -14.14 10.73 -5.12
CA ASP A 251 -13.85 10.08 -6.40
C ASP A 251 -12.46 10.51 -6.89
N MET A 252 -11.69 9.55 -7.41
CA MET A 252 -10.46 9.78 -8.17
C MET A 252 -10.73 9.52 -9.64
N LEU A 253 -10.28 10.43 -10.52
CA LEU A 253 -10.32 10.26 -11.96
C LEU A 253 -8.95 9.87 -12.47
N ILE A 254 -8.82 8.63 -12.91
CA ILE A 254 -7.57 8.09 -13.44
C ILE A 254 -7.49 8.40 -14.93
N ASP A 255 -6.52 9.23 -15.29
CA ASP A 255 -6.15 9.54 -16.69
C ASP A 255 -4.99 8.64 -17.09
N PHE A 256 -5.16 7.84 -18.16
CA PHE A 256 -4.11 6.92 -18.63
C PHE A 256 -3.89 7.00 -20.14
#